data_1974735b4b5338f76c051375d7af4d37
#
_entry.id   1974735b4b5338f76c051375d7af4d37
#
_cell.length_a   1.000
_cell.length_b   1.000
_cell.length_c   1.000
_cell.angle_alpha   90.00
_cell.angle_beta   90.00
_cell.angle_gamma   90.00
#
_symmetry.space_group_name_H-M   'P 1'
#
loop_
_entity.id
_entity.type
_entity.pdbx_description
1 polymer ?
#
loop_
_entity_poly.entity_id
_entity_poly.type
_entity_poly.pdbx_seq_one_letter_code
_entity_poly.pdbx_strand_id
1 'polypeptide(L)'
;MQAQIRIYTINKGELDTFIKHFKEETKPIHDKVGWPVVASWVNRPQNEFIWIRTHEDGADLEAKTKAFRQEVEAAGITLGTNVAKMKVRDVEMA
;
A
#
# COMPACT_ATOMS: atom_id res chain seq x y z
N MET A 1 -10.08 2.21 -15.88
CA MET A 1 -9.54 1.92 -14.53
C MET A 1 -8.03 2.15 -14.53
N GLN A 2 -7.54 2.73 -13.49
CA GLN A 2 -6.11 2.97 -13.29
C GLN A 2 -5.64 2.24 -12.04
N ALA A 3 -4.35 2.01 -11.95
CA ALA A 3 -3.75 1.34 -10.81
C ALA A 3 -2.44 1.98 -10.42
N GLN A 4 -2.06 1.76 -9.18
CA GLN A 4 -0.75 2.11 -8.68
C GLN A 4 -0.07 0.84 -8.17
N ILE A 5 1.08 0.52 -8.78
CA ILE A 5 1.90 -0.62 -8.39
C ILE A 5 2.98 -0.09 -7.45
N ARG A 6 3.09 -0.69 -6.28
CA ARG A 6 4.05 -0.28 -5.28
C ARG A 6 4.97 -1.46 -4.95
N ILE A 7 6.28 -1.22 -5.05
CA ILE A 7 7.30 -2.23 -4.78
C ILE A 7 8.15 -1.72 -3.63
N TYR A 8 8.03 -2.38 -2.48
CA TYR A 8 8.77 -2.01 -1.28
C TYR A 8 9.89 -2.98 -1.03
N THR A 9 11.10 -2.47 -0.81
CA THR A 9 12.18 -3.25 -0.21
C THR A 9 12.07 -3.06 1.30
N ILE A 10 11.90 -4.17 2.02
CA ILE A 10 11.69 -4.16 3.46
C ILE A 10 13.03 -4.27 4.19
N ASN A 11 13.15 -3.66 5.34
CA ASN A 11 14.33 -3.79 6.19
C ASN A 11 14.58 -5.26 6.52
N LYS A 12 15.84 -5.64 6.56
CA LYS A 12 16.25 -7.02 6.80
C LYS A 12 15.63 -7.57 8.10
N GLY A 13 15.00 -8.74 8.00
CA GLY A 13 14.38 -9.42 9.13
C GLY A 13 12.99 -8.92 9.49
N GLU A 14 12.44 -7.92 8.77
CA GLU A 14 11.15 -7.31 9.11
C GLU A 14 10.02 -7.65 8.13
N LEU A 15 10.28 -8.53 7.15
CA LEU A 15 9.29 -8.80 6.10
C LEU A 15 8.00 -9.42 6.65
N ASP A 16 8.09 -10.42 7.51
CA ASP A 16 6.89 -11.05 8.07
C ASP A 16 6.11 -10.10 8.97
N THR A 17 6.79 -9.26 9.72
CA THR A 17 6.16 -8.20 10.52
C THR A 17 5.42 -7.22 9.61
N PHE A 18 6.04 -6.81 8.52
CA PHE A 18 5.41 -5.91 7.54
C PHE A 18 4.16 -6.55 6.93
N ILE A 19 4.24 -7.81 6.51
CA ILE A 19 3.10 -8.53 5.92
C ILE A 19 1.92 -8.54 6.89
N LYS A 20 2.17 -8.84 8.15
CA LYS A 20 1.14 -8.85 9.18
C LYS A 20 0.47 -7.49 9.33
N HIS A 21 1.25 -6.42 9.49
CA HIS A 21 0.72 -5.07 9.62
C HIS A 21 -0.04 -4.63 8.38
N PHE A 22 0.44 -4.98 7.20
CA PHE A 22 -0.26 -4.66 5.97
C PHE A 22 -1.64 -5.31 5.92
N LYS A 23 -1.73 -6.60 6.21
CA LYS A 23 -3.00 -7.35 6.16
C LYS A 23 -3.97 -6.92 7.24
N GLU A 24 -3.49 -6.69 8.45
CA GLU A 24 -4.34 -6.41 9.61
C GLU A 24 -4.71 -4.94 9.75
N GLU A 25 -3.87 -4.02 9.28
CA GLU A 25 -4.03 -2.59 9.52
C GLU A 25 -4.19 -1.77 8.24
N THR A 26 -3.25 -1.89 7.32
CA THR A 26 -3.17 -1.02 6.13
C THR A 26 -4.23 -1.35 5.09
N LYS A 27 -4.40 -2.62 4.77
CA LYS A 27 -5.38 -3.06 3.77
C LYS A 27 -6.81 -2.71 4.15
N PRO A 28 -7.26 -2.95 5.40
CA PRO A 28 -8.62 -2.55 5.81
C PRO A 28 -8.88 -1.05 5.68
N ILE A 29 -7.87 -0.21 5.94
CA ILE A 29 -8.01 1.24 5.78
C ILE A 29 -8.16 1.61 4.31
N HIS A 30 -7.42 0.98 3.41
CA HIS A 30 -7.59 1.18 1.97
C HIS A 30 -9.00 0.85 1.52
N ASP A 31 -9.54 -0.28 1.98
CA ASP A 31 -10.91 -0.68 1.65
C ASP A 31 -11.92 0.35 2.18
N LYS A 32 -11.71 0.84 3.39
CA LYS A 32 -12.60 1.81 4.02
C LYS A 32 -12.68 3.13 3.26
N VAL A 33 -11.58 3.61 2.72
CA VAL A 33 -11.54 4.90 2.00
C VAL A 33 -11.80 4.75 0.50
N GLY A 34 -12.20 3.57 0.03
CA GLY A 34 -12.52 3.35 -1.37
C GLY A 34 -11.30 3.33 -2.29
N TRP A 35 -10.17 2.90 -1.79
CA TRP A 35 -8.94 2.73 -2.57
C TRP A 35 -8.44 1.28 -2.45
N PRO A 36 -9.14 0.33 -3.06
CA PRO A 36 -8.94 -1.08 -2.77
C PRO A 36 -7.58 -1.61 -3.20
N VAL A 37 -7.00 -2.44 -2.34
CA VAL A 37 -5.84 -3.25 -2.66
C VAL A 37 -6.33 -4.53 -3.32
N VAL A 38 -6.02 -4.71 -4.60
CA VAL A 38 -6.55 -5.84 -5.37
C VAL A 38 -5.66 -7.06 -5.33
N ALA A 39 -4.37 -6.90 -5.07
CA ALA A 39 -3.44 -8.02 -4.98
C ALA A 39 -2.16 -7.59 -4.26
N SER A 40 -1.49 -8.57 -3.65
CA SER A 40 -0.18 -8.39 -3.06
C SER A 40 0.65 -9.66 -3.20
N TRP A 41 1.97 -9.51 -3.31
CA TRP A 41 2.94 -10.58 -3.47
C TRP A 41 4.16 -10.35 -2.60
N VAL A 42 4.89 -11.41 -2.34
CA VAL A 42 6.13 -11.38 -1.56
C VAL A 42 7.26 -11.99 -2.39
N ASN A 43 8.37 -11.27 -2.51
CA ASN A 43 9.60 -11.78 -3.09
C ASN A 43 10.60 -11.96 -1.94
N ARG A 44 10.63 -13.15 -1.33
CA ARG A 44 11.45 -13.41 -0.15
C ARG A 44 12.96 -13.33 -0.40
N PRO A 45 13.49 -13.87 -1.50
CA PRO A 45 14.93 -13.76 -1.76
C PRO A 45 15.44 -12.33 -1.81
N GLN A 46 14.62 -11.39 -2.27
CA GLN A 46 14.99 -9.98 -2.39
C GLN A 46 14.36 -9.10 -1.30
N ASN A 47 13.64 -9.69 -0.37
CA ASN A 47 13.01 -9.00 0.74
C ASN A 47 12.05 -7.90 0.27
N GLU A 48 11.24 -8.21 -0.74
CA GLU A 48 10.29 -7.26 -1.33
C GLU A 48 8.85 -7.63 -1.04
N PHE A 49 8.05 -6.59 -0.85
CA PHE A 49 6.59 -6.66 -0.80
C PHE A 49 6.04 -5.83 -1.96
N ILE A 50 5.21 -6.45 -2.80
CA ILE A 50 4.66 -5.84 -4.01
C ILE A 50 3.15 -5.83 -3.87
N TRP A 51 2.52 -4.68 -4.10
CA TRP A 51 1.07 -4.59 -4.01
C TRP A 51 0.50 -3.58 -4.99
N ILE A 52 -0.78 -3.75 -5.31
CA ILE A 52 -1.47 -2.94 -6.30
C ILE A 52 -2.77 -2.42 -5.68
N ARG A 53 -3.00 -1.12 -5.80
CA ARG A 53 -4.28 -0.50 -5.49
C ARG A 53 -4.84 0.15 -6.74
N THR A 54 -6.17 0.13 -6.86
CA THR A 54 -6.86 0.59 -8.06
C THR A 54 -7.79 1.76 -7.75
N HIS A 55 -8.05 2.55 -8.78
CA HIS A 55 -8.98 3.65 -8.71
C HIS A 55 -9.64 3.87 -10.08
N GLU A 56 -10.79 4.52 -10.07
CA GLU A 56 -11.50 4.90 -11.28
C GLU A 56 -10.77 6.00 -12.05
N ASP A 57 -11.02 6.08 -13.36
CA ASP A 57 -10.51 7.16 -14.20
C ASP A 57 -11.04 8.50 -13.67
N GLY A 58 -10.17 9.49 -13.60
CA GLY A 58 -10.55 10.80 -13.09
C GLY A 58 -10.69 10.88 -11.58
N ALA A 59 -10.28 9.84 -10.84
CA ALA A 59 -10.32 9.86 -9.39
C ALA A 59 -9.48 11.02 -8.82
N ASP A 60 -9.98 11.63 -7.75
CA ASP A 60 -9.23 12.63 -7.00
C ASP A 60 -8.28 11.92 -6.03
N LEU A 61 -7.05 11.67 -6.48
CA LEU A 61 -6.04 10.96 -5.68
C LEU A 61 -5.58 11.77 -4.49
N GLU A 62 -5.63 13.08 -4.55
CA GLU A 62 -5.30 13.94 -3.43
C GLU A 62 -6.32 13.76 -2.30
N ALA A 63 -7.61 13.73 -2.64
CA ALA A 63 -8.67 13.47 -1.67
C ALA A 63 -8.56 12.06 -1.08
N LYS A 64 -8.27 11.04 -1.89
CA LYS A 64 -8.06 9.67 -1.41
C LYS A 64 -6.87 9.57 -0.46
N THR A 65 -5.77 10.22 -0.80
CA THR A 65 -4.57 10.27 0.04
C THR A 65 -4.87 10.92 1.39
N LYS A 66 -5.59 12.04 1.36
CA LYS A 66 -5.98 12.76 2.59
C LYS A 66 -6.87 11.87 3.47
N ALA A 67 -7.89 11.25 2.90
CA ALA A 67 -8.78 10.36 3.63
C ALA A 67 -8.02 9.17 4.25
N PHE A 68 -7.11 8.58 3.49
CA PHE A 68 -6.27 7.48 3.95
C PHE A 68 -5.40 7.91 5.14
N ARG A 69 -4.73 9.05 5.04
CA ARG A 69 -3.86 9.57 6.11
C ARG A 69 -4.65 9.88 7.38
N GLN A 70 -5.86 10.42 7.26
CA GLN A 70 -6.73 10.69 8.40
C GLN A 70 -7.09 9.40 9.14
N GLU A 71 -7.41 8.33 8.42
CA GLU A 71 -7.73 7.04 9.04
C GLU A 71 -6.51 6.40 9.70
N VAL A 72 -5.34 6.50 9.08
CA VAL A 72 -4.08 6.02 9.64
C VAL A 72 -3.77 6.73 10.96
N GLU A 73 -3.92 8.05 10.97
CA GLU A 73 -3.70 8.86 12.17
C GLU A 73 -4.70 8.52 13.26
N ALA A 74 -5.98 8.40 12.91
CA ALA A 74 -7.04 8.06 13.87
C ALA A 74 -6.82 6.66 14.48
N ALA A 75 -6.24 5.73 13.74
CA ALA A 75 -5.93 4.38 14.22
C ALA A 75 -4.62 4.30 15.01
N GLY A 76 -3.84 5.37 15.05
CA GLY A 76 -2.54 5.39 15.74
C GLY A 76 -1.47 4.55 15.03
N ILE A 77 -1.61 4.33 13.73
CA ILE A 77 -0.69 3.50 12.95
C ILE A 77 0.46 4.37 12.41
N THR A 78 1.69 3.84 12.48
CA THR A 78 2.85 4.45 11.84
C THR A 78 3.18 3.70 10.56
N LEU A 79 3.17 4.40 9.43
CA LEU A 79 3.49 3.82 8.12
C LEU A 79 4.98 3.94 7.81
N GLY A 80 5.47 2.99 7.01
CA GLY A 80 6.80 3.07 6.41
C GLY A 80 7.97 2.73 7.32
N THR A 81 7.74 2.38 8.57
CA THR A 81 8.80 2.07 9.53
C THR A 81 9.70 0.93 9.07
N ASN A 82 9.13 -0.08 8.40
CA ASN A 82 9.85 -1.27 7.95
C ASN A 82 10.39 -1.14 6.53
N VAL A 83 10.14 -0.04 5.83
CA VAL A 83 10.43 0.13 4.40
C VAL A 83 11.75 0.85 4.21
N ALA A 84 12.71 0.17 3.57
CA ALA A 84 14.03 0.74 3.23
C ALA A 84 14.00 1.51 1.91
N LYS A 85 13.28 0.98 0.90
CA LYS A 85 13.15 1.60 -0.42
C LYS A 85 11.75 1.38 -0.96
N MET A 86 11.30 2.29 -1.81
CA MET A 86 9.98 2.22 -2.41
C MET A 86 10.06 2.65 -3.87
N LYS A 87 9.42 1.88 -4.75
CA LYS A 87 9.17 2.24 -6.15
C LYS A 87 7.67 2.29 -6.37
N VAL A 88 7.22 3.31 -7.07
CA VAL A 88 5.80 3.49 -7.38
C VAL A 88 5.65 3.65 -8.89
N ARG A 89 4.68 2.94 -9.47
CA ARG A 89 4.33 3.05 -10.88
C ARG A 89 2.84 3.31 -11.01
N ASP A 90 2.50 4.42 -11.65
CA ASP A 90 1.12 4.71 -12.01
C ASP A 90 0.87 4.13 -13.40
N VAL A 91 -0.17 3.31 -13.53
CA VAL A 91 -0.47 2.60 -14.77
C VAL A 91 -1.96 2.69 -15.08
N GLU A 92 -2.29 2.59 -16.37
CA GLU A 92 -3.67 2.53 -16.83
C GLU A 92 -3.97 1.17 -17.42
N MET A 93 -5.22 0.77 -17.35
CA MET A 93 -5.65 -0.49 -17.96
C MET A 93 -5.52 -0.39 -19.48
N ALA A 94 -4.87 -1.38 -20.05
CA ALA A 94 -4.69 -1.46 -21.51
C ALA A 94 -6.01 -1.81 -22.22
#